data_a569cf5f07d5f28b50693e7cdc4de44e
#
_entry.id   a569cf5f07d5f28b50693e7cdc4de44e
#
_cell.length_a   1.000
_cell.length_b   1.000
_cell.length_c   1.000
_cell.angle_alpha   90.00
_cell.angle_beta   90.00
_cell.angle_gamma   90.00
#
_symmetry.space_group_name_H-M   'P 1'
#
loop_
_entity.id
_entity.type
_entity.pdbx_description
1 polymer ?
#
loop_
_entity_poly.entity_id
_entity_poly.type
_entity_poly.pdbx_seq_one_letter_code
_entity_poly.pdbx_strand_id
1 'polypeptide(L)'
;MVVVVLSQRYKPISSTQAMRATMSSSPLFPAWVEASGRDLQVALEAVRVGDLARLGEVVEGNALGMHATMIAARPGIIYWLPQTIAALHAIRAMREEGLPVWATIDAGPNVKVLTEGARAEEVAAALRDRLTGTTVSVRRPGGGVRIEEGPCP
;
A
#
# COMPACT_ATOMS: atom_id res chain seq x y z
N MET A 1 -3.99 -7.02 -8.29
CA MET A 1 -3.33 -6.70 -7.00
C MET A 1 -2.92 -7.98 -6.29
N VAL A 2 -1.73 -8.03 -5.73
CA VAL A 2 -1.25 -9.13 -4.90
C VAL A 2 -1.14 -8.64 -3.45
N VAL A 3 -1.65 -9.42 -2.50
CA VAL A 3 -1.61 -9.10 -1.07
C VAL A 3 -0.59 -9.99 -0.39
N VAL A 4 0.37 -9.36 0.31
CA VAL A 4 1.42 -10.01 1.10
C VAL A 4 1.10 -9.78 2.58
N VAL A 5 0.69 -10.85 3.27
CA VAL A 5 0.38 -10.82 4.69
C VAL A 5 1.62 -11.22 5.47
N LEU A 6 2.22 -10.25 6.12
CA LEU A 6 3.45 -10.39 6.92
C LEU A 6 3.13 -10.61 8.41
N SER A 7 1.97 -10.15 8.86
CA SER A 7 1.49 -10.35 10.22
C SER A 7 -0.02 -10.34 10.28
N GLN A 8 -0.58 -11.27 11.05
CA GLN A 8 -2.00 -11.31 11.42
C GLN A 8 -2.24 -10.81 12.85
N ARG A 9 -1.18 -10.37 13.55
CA ARG A 9 -1.30 -9.88 14.92
C ARG A 9 -2.05 -8.56 14.96
N TYR A 10 -2.78 -8.36 16.06
CA TYR A 10 -3.45 -7.09 16.32
C TYR A 10 -2.43 -5.94 16.42
N LYS A 11 -2.78 -4.80 15.87
CA LYS A 11 -1.92 -3.62 15.88
C LYS A 11 -1.87 -3.02 17.29
N PRO A 12 -0.71 -2.60 17.79
CA PRO A 12 -0.59 -1.99 19.12
C PRO A 12 -1.31 -0.65 19.22
N ILE A 13 -1.51 0.03 18.10
CA ILE A 13 -2.26 1.30 17.99
C ILE A 13 -3.19 1.22 16.77
N SER A 14 -4.42 1.68 16.93
CA SER A 14 -5.36 1.75 15.80
C SER A 14 -4.93 2.79 14.76
N SER A 15 -5.33 2.60 13.49
CA SER A 15 -5.03 3.56 12.44
C SER A 15 -5.57 4.96 12.74
N THR A 16 -6.77 5.06 13.32
CA THR A 16 -7.36 6.35 13.71
C THR A 16 -6.54 7.05 14.79
N GLN A 17 -6.10 6.34 15.83
CA GLN A 17 -5.26 6.91 16.87
C GLN A 17 -3.88 7.32 16.33
N ALA A 18 -3.28 6.49 15.48
CA ALA A 18 -2.01 6.79 14.84
C ALA A 18 -2.10 8.05 13.98
N MET A 19 -3.14 8.17 13.13
CA MET A 19 -3.31 9.37 12.30
C MET A 19 -3.54 10.63 13.14
N ARG A 20 -4.33 10.57 14.20
CA ARG A 20 -4.52 11.71 15.10
C ARG A 20 -3.21 12.16 15.75
N ALA A 21 -2.41 11.22 16.26
CA ALA A 21 -1.10 11.52 16.83
C ALA A 21 -0.14 12.10 15.78
N THR A 22 -0.14 11.56 14.56
CA THR A 22 0.66 12.07 13.44
C THR A 22 0.27 13.50 13.07
N MET A 23 -1.03 13.79 12.94
CA MET A 23 -1.54 15.14 12.65
C MET A 23 -1.08 16.17 13.67
N SER A 24 -1.07 15.80 14.97
CA SER A 24 -0.75 16.73 16.06
C SER A 24 0.74 16.92 16.31
N SER A 25 1.62 16.00 15.88
CA SER A 25 3.02 16.00 16.31
C SER A 25 4.07 15.79 15.21
N SER A 26 3.68 15.32 14.02
CA SER A 26 4.65 15.10 12.95
C SER A 26 4.96 16.37 12.18
N PRO A 27 6.23 16.79 12.11
CA PRO A 27 6.63 17.95 11.32
C PRO A 27 6.49 17.73 9.82
N LEU A 28 6.37 16.48 9.37
CA LEU A 28 6.22 16.13 7.95
C LEU A 28 4.77 16.08 7.48
N PHE A 29 3.81 16.07 8.42
CA PHE A 29 2.40 15.86 8.08
C PHE A 29 1.82 16.92 7.14
N PRO A 30 2.03 18.25 7.34
CA PRO A 30 1.48 19.26 6.44
C PRO A 30 1.98 19.12 5.00
N ALA A 31 3.27 18.86 4.82
CA ALA A 31 3.86 18.68 3.50
C ALA A 31 3.33 17.43 2.79
N TRP A 32 3.11 16.33 3.52
CA TRP A 32 2.51 15.14 2.96
C TRP A 32 1.04 15.36 2.55
N VAL A 33 0.26 16.09 3.33
CA VAL A 33 -1.14 16.44 2.98
C VAL A 33 -1.19 17.21 1.67
N GLU A 34 -0.32 18.20 1.51
CA GLU A 34 -0.21 18.97 0.27
C GLU A 34 0.20 18.09 -0.92
N ALA A 35 1.22 17.24 -0.74
CA ALA A 35 1.66 16.27 -1.75
C ALA A 35 0.52 15.31 -2.13
N SER A 36 -0.24 14.77 -1.15
CA SER A 36 -1.35 13.85 -1.38
C SER A 36 -2.45 14.46 -2.25
N GLY A 37 -2.69 15.77 -2.14
CA GLY A 37 -3.63 16.47 -3.03
C GLY A 37 -3.18 16.44 -4.49
N ARG A 38 -1.89 16.62 -4.75
CA ARG A 38 -1.31 16.51 -6.10
C ARG A 38 -1.30 15.05 -6.58
N ASP A 39 -0.90 14.14 -5.72
CA ASP A 39 -0.84 12.70 -6.01
C ASP A 39 -2.21 12.16 -6.42
N LEU A 40 -3.29 12.61 -5.77
CA LEU A 40 -4.65 12.23 -6.13
C LEU A 40 -4.98 12.61 -7.57
N GLN A 41 -4.62 13.83 -8.01
CA GLN A 41 -4.89 14.26 -9.39
C GLN A 41 -4.10 13.41 -10.40
N VAL A 42 -2.84 13.11 -10.10
CA VAL A 42 -2.00 12.22 -10.93
C VAL A 42 -2.59 10.82 -10.99
N ALA A 43 -3.03 10.27 -9.86
CA ALA A 43 -3.63 8.94 -9.80
C ALA A 43 -4.95 8.85 -10.60
N LEU A 44 -5.82 9.85 -10.47
CA LEU A 44 -7.07 9.92 -11.22
C LEU A 44 -6.82 9.95 -12.74
N GLU A 45 -5.87 10.76 -13.19
CA GLU A 45 -5.51 10.83 -14.61
C GLU A 45 -4.89 9.51 -15.09
N ALA A 46 -3.96 8.91 -14.32
CA ALA A 46 -3.34 7.64 -14.66
C ALA A 46 -4.39 6.51 -14.79
N VAL A 47 -5.38 6.47 -13.90
CA VAL A 47 -6.51 5.52 -13.99
C VAL A 47 -7.34 5.79 -15.25
N ARG A 48 -7.62 7.05 -15.56
CA ARG A 48 -8.44 7.43 -16.73
C ARG A 48 -7.81 6.99 -18.05
N VAL A 49 -6.48 7.06 -18.16
CA VAL A 49 -5.75 6.69 -19.39
C VAL A 49 -5.19 5.27 -19.38
N GLY A 50 -5.35 4.53 -18.27
CA GLY A 50 -4.83 3.17 -18.12
C GLY A 50 -3.31 3.08 -17.92
N ASP A 51 -2.67 4.15 -17.45
CA ASP A 51 -1.22 4.20 -17.20
C ASP A 51 -0.89 3.61 -15.83
N LEU A 52 -0.63 2.29 -15.82
CA LEU A 52 -0.32 1.57 -14.59
C LEU A 52 1.01 2.00 -13.98
N ALA A 53 2.01 2.33 -14.79
CA ALA A 53 3.32 2.73 -14.29
C ALA A 53 3.23 4.04 -13.50
N ARG A 54 2.60 5.05 -14.09
CA ARG A 54 2.37 6.34 -13.44
C ARG A 54 1.49 6.22 -12.19
N LEU A 55 0.46 5.37 -12.24
CA LEU A 55 -0.38 5.07 -11.07
C LEU A 55 0.46 4.42 -9.97
N GLY A 56 1.28 3.44 -10.32
CA GLY A 56 2.13 2.71 -9.38
C GLY A 56 3.14 3.61 -8.67
N GLU A 57 3.82 4.47 -9.42
CA GLU A 57 4.80 5.42 -8.86
C GLU A 57 4.17 6.37 -7.84
N VAL A 58 3.02 6.97 -8.17
CA VAL A 58 2.37 7.92 -7.27
C VAL A 58 1.78 7.22 -6.04
N VAL A 59 1.20 6.02 -6.19
CA VAL A 59 0.63 5.25 -5.08
C VAL A 59 1.72 4.77 -4.12
N GLU A 60 2.86 4.27 -4.63
CA GLU A 60 4.00 3.87 -3.80
C GLU A 60 4.59 5.07 -3.07
N GLY A 61 4.83 6.18 -3.77
CA GLY A 61 5.35 7.41 -3.17
C GLY A 61 4.48 7.96 -2.06
N ASN A 62 3.16 8.01 -2.28
CA ASN A 62 2.20 8.49 -1.28
C ASN A 62 2.14 7.59 -0.05
N ALA A 63 2.12 6.26 -0.23
CA ALA A 63 2.12 5.32 0.88
C ALA A 63 3.40 5.41 1.73
N LEU A 64 4.57 5.50 1.10
CA LEU A 64 5.85 5.69 1.80
C LEU A 64 5.89 7.04 2.52
N GLY A 65 5.37 8.10 1.90
CA GLY A 65 5.23 9.42 2.51
C GLY A 65 4.35 9.40 3.76
N MET A 66 3.21 8.73 3.72
CA MET A 66 2.34 8.54 4.89
C MET A 66 3.09 7.88 6.05
N HIS A 67 3.79 6.78 5.80
CA HIS A 67 4.58 6.11 6.82
C HIS A 67 5.73 6.97 7.36
N ALA A 68 6.38 7.76 6.50
CA ALA A 68 7.40 8.71 6.93
C ALA A 68 6.84 9.75 7.92
N THR A 69 5.61 10.24 7.69
CA THR A 69 4.95 11.15 8.65
C THR A 69 4.69 10.48 9.99
N MET A 70 4.28 9.20 10.00
CA MET A 70 4.05 8.44 11.23
C MET A 70 5.34 8.19 11.99
N ILE A 71 6.42 7.83 11.29
CA ILE A 71 7.75 7.60 11.89
C ILE A 71 8.29 8.89 12.51
N ALA A 72 8.03 10.04 11.89
CA ALA A 72 8.44 11.37 12.37
C ALA A 72 7.53 11.96 13.45
N ALA A 73 6.41 11.33 13.79
CA ALA A 73 5.52 11.75 14.88
C ALA A 73 6.22 11.64 16.24
N ARG A 74 5.65 12.28 17.26
CA ARG A 74 6.20 12.26 18.64
C ARG A 74 5.12 11.85 19.65
N PRO A 75 5.18 10.61 20.19
CA PRO A 75 6.17 9.56 19.92
C PRO A 75 6.06 8.98 18.50
N GLY A 76 7.19 8.48 17.95
CA GLY A 76 7.24 7.88 16.63
C GLY A 76 6.38 6.62 16.53
N ILE A 77 5.67 6.45 15.42
CA ILE A 77 4.79 5.31 15.17
C ILE A 77 5.38 4.48 14.04
N ILE A 78 5.74 3.24 14.33
CA ILE A 78 6.34 2.31 13.38
C ILE A 78 5.45 1.09 13.27
N TYR A 79 4.80 0.93 12.13
CA TYR A 79 4.04 -0.28 11.78
C TYR A 79 4.89 -1.32 11.07
N TRP A 80 6.00 -0.90 10.47
CA TRP A 80 6.80 -1.77 9.64
C TRP A 80 7.60 -2.77 10.47
N LEU A 81 7.57 -4.01 10.03
CA LEU A 81 8.42 -5.10 10.50
C LEU A 81 9.66 -5.20 9.61
N PRO A 82 10.72 -5.90 10.04
CA PRO A 82 11.84 -6.22 9.16
C PRO A 82 11.37 -6.86 7.83
N GLN A 83 10.35 -7.71 7.89
CA GLN A 83 9.74 -8.35 6.73
C GLN A 83 9.04 -7.35 5.79
N THR A 84 8.51 -6.23 6.32
CA THR A 84 7.93 -5.16 5.50
C THR A 84 9.01 -4.52 4.63
N ILE A 85 10.17 -4.23 5.21
CA ILE A 85 11.32 -3.69 4.49
C ILE A 85 11.84 -4.70 3.45
N ALA A 86 11.96 -5.98 3.84
CA ALA A 86 12.37 -7.03 2.91
C ALA A 86 11.41 -7.13 1.71
N ALA A 87 10.09 -7.03 1.95
CA ALA A 87 9.09 -7.03 0.88
C ALA A 87 9.23 -5.83 -0.06
N LEU A 88 9.49 -4.63 0.47
CA LEU A 88 9.73 -3.43 -0.33
C LEU A 88 10.97 -3.58 -1.22
N HIS A 89 12.06 -4.13 -0.68
CA HIS A 89 13.27 -4.41 -1.46
C HIS A 89 13.01 -5.47 -2.55
N ALA A 90 12.30 -6.54 -2.23
CA ALA A 90 11.95 -7.57 -3.20
C ALA A 90 11.11 -7.00 -4.35
N ILE A 91 10.12 -6.15 -4.06
CA ILE A 91 9.28 -5.50 -5.07
C ILE A 91 10.12 -4.58 -5.98
N ARG A 92 11.04 -3.81 -5.41
CA ARG A 92 11.95 -2.96 -6.21
C ARG A 92 12.85 -3.78 -7.13
N ALA A 93 13.46 -4.85 -6.62
CA ALA A 93 14.27 -5.76 -7.43
C ALA A 93 13.46 -6.39 -8.57
N MET A 94 12.23 -6.83 -8.30
CA MET A 94 11.34 -7.36 -9.32
C MET A 94 11.01 -6.32 -10.41
N ARG A 95 10.87 -5.05 -10.03
CA ARG A 95 10.65 -3.95 -10.99
C ARG A 95 11.89 -3.71 -11.85
N GLU A 96 13.08 -3.75 -11.27
CA GLU A 96 14.37 -3.68 -12.00
C GLU A 96 14.56 -4.85 -12.98
N GLU A 97 14.00 -6.02 -12.66
CA GLU A 97 13.93 -7.19 -13.53
C GLU A 97 12.84 -7.09 -14.63
N GLY A 98 12.09 -5.98 -14.69
CA GLY A 98 11.09 -5.70 -15.72
C GLY A 98 9.66 -6.11 -15.37
N LEU A 99 9.36 -6.48 -14.13
CA LEU A 99 7.99 -6.72 -13.69
C LEU A 99 7.28 -5.40 -13.35
N PRO A 100 6.06 -5.16 -13.85
CA PRO A 100 5.28 -3.96 -13.53
C PRO A 100 4.67 -4.09 -12.13
N VAL A 101 5.44 -3.75 -11.10
CA VAL A 101 5.06 -3.92 -9.69
C VAL A 101 5.38 -2.69 -8.85
N TRP A 102 4.43 -2.26 -8.01
CA TRP A 102 4.56 -1.14 -7.07
C TRP A 102 3.91 -1.49 -5.75
N ALA A 103 4.53 -1.07 -4.65
CA ALA A 103 4.01 -1.32 -3.31
C ALA A 103 2.98 -0.27 -2.90
N THR A 104 1.97 -0.69 -2.13
CA THR A 104 1.17 0.20 -1.30
C THR A 104 0.95 -0.43 0.07
N ILE A 105 0.92 0.39 1.10
CA ILE A 105 0.85 -0.05 2.49
C ILE A 105 -0.11 0.87 3.24
N ASP A 106 -1.16 0.30 3.84
CA ASP A 106 -2.01 1.03 4.78
C ASP A 106 -1.33 1.15 6.16
N ALA A 107 -2.01 1.74 7.13
CA ALA A 107 -1.55 1.77 8.52
C ALA A 107 -1.42 0.36 9.09
N GLY A 108 -0.29 -0.29 8.84
CA GLY A 108 0.04 -1.66 9.24
C GLY A 108 1.31 -2.17 8.56
N PRO A 109 1.71 -3.43 8.83
CA PRO A 109 2.92 -4.02 8.27
C PRO A 109 2.70 -4.70 6.90
N ASN A 110 1.44 -5.02 6.54
CA ASN A 110 1.13 -5.84 5.37
C ASN A 110 1.22 -5.02 4.08
N VAL A 111 1.82 -5.61 3.05
CA VAL A 111 2.07 -4.96 1.78
C VAL A 111 1.06 -5.43 0.73
N LYS A 112 0.58 -4.52 -0.09
CA LYS A 112 -0.19 -4.81 -1.29
C LYS A 112 0.64 -4.41 -2.49
N VAL A 113 0.63 -5.22 -3.53
CA VAL A 113 1.39 -4.98 -4.75
C VAL A 113 0.43 -4.70 -5.89
N LEU A 114 0.51 -3.51 -6.44
CA LEU A 114 -0.18 -3.14 -7.66
C LEU A 114 0.58 -3.75 -8.85
N THR A 115 -0.15 -4.42 -9.75
CA THR A 115 0.38 -5.02 -10.96
C THR A 115 -0.73 -5.26 -11.97
N GLU A 116 -0.38 -5.57 -13.20
CA GLU A 116 -1.31 -5.98 -14.25
C GLU A 116 -2.04 -7.27 -13.88
N GLY A 117 -3.31 -7.35 -14.22
CA GLY A 117 -4.13 -8.53 -13.94
C GLY A 117 -3.58 -9.81 -14.57
N ALA A 118 -3.06 -9.72 -15.79
CA ALA A 118 -2.44 -10.84 -16.52
C ALA A 118 -1.16 -11.37 -15.86
N ARG A 119 -0.41 -10.52 -15.16
CA ARG A 119 0.86 -10.88 -14.52
C ARG A 119 0.74 -11.17 -13.02
N ALA A 120 -0.47 -11.09 -12.45
CA ALA A 120 -0.67 -11.16 -11.01
C ALA A 120 -0.21 -12.49 -10.40
N GLU A 121 -0.43 -13.63 -11.07
CA GLU A 121 0.02 -14.95 -10.57
C GLU A 121 1.54 -15.10 -10.66
N GLU A 122 2.16 -14.61 -11.74
CA GLU A 122 3.62 -14.57 -11.87
C GLU A 122 4.27 -13.76 -10.75
N VAL A 123 3.72 -12.57 -10.49
CA VAL A 123 4.16 -11.70 -9.38
C VAL A 123 3.96 -12.37 -8.04
N ALA A 124 2.83 -13.05 -7.83
CA ALA A 124 2.57 -13.76 -6.58
C ALA A 124 3.54 -14.93 -6.37
N ALA A 125 3.88 -15.69 -7.42
CA ALA A 125 4.88 -16.76 -7.36
C ALA A 125 6.27 -16.21 -7.00
N ALA A 126 6.72 -15.18 -7.70
CA ALA A 126 8.00 -14.54 -7.45
C ALA A 126 8.12 -13.95 -6.02
N LEU A 127 7.01 -13.45 -5.46
CA LEU A 127 6.97 -12.98 -4.06
C LEU A 127 7.04 -14.12 -3.06
N ARG A 128 6.37 -15.27 -3.31
CA ARG A 128 6.45 -16.45 -2.44
C ARG A 128 7.88 -17.00 -2.36
N ASP A 129 8.58 -17.01 -3.49
CA ASP A 129 9.96 -17.50 -3.57
C ASP A 129 10.93 -16.60 -2.81
N ARG A 130 10.71 -15.29 -2.83
CA ARG A 130 11.59 -14.28 -2.19
C ARG A 130 11.27 -14.02 -0.72
N LEU A 131 10.02 -14.25 -0.31
CA LEU A 131 9.51 -13.89 1.01
C LEU A 131 9.02 -15.13 1.77
N THR A 132 9.95 -15.88 2.33
CA THR A 132 9.64 -17.10 3.10
C THR A 132 8.78 -16.78 4.34
N GLY A 133 7.86 -17.68 4.68
CA GLY A 133 7.01 -17.54 5.86
C GLY A 133 5.89 -16.49 5.74
N THR A 134 5.61 -16.00 4.53
CA THR A 134 4.52 -15.05 4.27
C THR A 134 3.35 -15.69 3.54
N THR A 135 2.15 -15.14 3.72
CA THR A 135 0.99 -15.53 2.93
C THR A 135 0.81 -14.54 1.76
N VAL A 136 0.85 -15.07 0.54
CA VAL A 136 0.70 -14.28 -0.69
C VAL A 136 -0.55 -14.73 -1.44
N SER A 137 -1.45 -13.79 -1.74
CA SER A 137 -2.70 -14.06 -2.46
C SER A 137 -3.00 -13.02 -3.52
N VAL A 138 -3.52 -13.48 -4.67
CA VAL A 138 -4.02 -12.59 -5.72
C VAL A 138 -5.43 -12.14 -5.39
N ARG A 139 -5.71 -10.85 -5.58
CA ARG A 139 -7.04 -10.24 -5.42
C ARG A 139 -7.39 -9.46 -6.68
N ARG A 140 -8.66 -9.53 -7.07
CA ARG A 140 -9.22 -8.79 -8.21
C ARG A 140 -10.21 -7.74 -7.70
N PRO A 141 -10.48 -6.68 -8.47
CA PRO A 141 -11.57 -5.77 -8.16
C PRO A 141 -12.89 -6.53 -8.05
N GLY A 142 -13.71 -6.14 -7.09
CA GLY A 142 -15.10 -6.62 -6.97
C GLY A 142 -16.00 -5.98 -8.03
N GLY A 143 -17.28 -6.34 -8.00
CA GLY A 143 -18.32 -5.65 -8.77
C GLY A 143 -18.52 -4.21 -8.27
N GLY A 144 -19.18 -3.38 -9.09
CA GLY A 144 -19.61 -2.04 -8.66
C GLY A 144 -20.65 -2.10 -7.54
N VAL A 145 -20.90 -0.94 -6.92
CA VAL A 145 -21.95 -0.79 -5.91
C VAL A 145 -23.30 -1.22 -6.50
N ARG A 146 -24.03 -2.06 -5.76
CA ARG A 146 -25.41 -2.48 -6.10
C ARG A 146 -26.31 -2.07 -4.96
N ILE A 147 -27.49 -1.56 -5.31
CA ILE A 147 -28.58 -1.35 -4.35
C ILE A 147 -29.35 -2.66 -4.32
N GLU A 148 -29.42 -3.33 -3.18
CA GLU A 148 -30.27 -4.49 -2.98
C GLU A 148 -31.60 -4.00 -2.41
N GLU A 149 -32.69 -4.20 -3.17
CA GLU A 149 -34.05 -3.98 -2.68
C GLU A 149 -34.44 -5.16 -1.79
N GLY A 150 -34.33 -4.98 -0.49
CA GLY A 150 -34.71 -5.97 0.52
C GLY A 150 -35.01 -5.31 1.86
N PRO A 151 -35.77 -5.95 2.74
CA PRO A 151 -36.01 -5.40 4.07
C PRO A 151 -34.67 -5.27 4.80
N CYS A 152 -34.40 -4.08 5.33
CA CYS A 152 -33.26 -3.82 6.19
C CYS A 152 -33.36 -4.73 7.42
N PRO A 153 -32.29 -5.48 7.81
CA PRO A 153 -32.32 -6.36 8.99
C PRO A 153 -32.49 -5.58 10.28
#